data_24db43d8d3450eee3e6f5247fa3f188b
#
_entry.id   24db43d8d3450eee3e6f5247fa3f188b
#
_cell.length_a   1.000
_cell.length_b   1.000
_cell.length_c   1.000
_cell.angle_alpha   90.00
_cell.angle_beta   90.00
_cell.angle_gamma   90.00
#
_symmetry.space_group_name_H-M   'P 1'
#
loop_
_entity.id
_entity.type
_entity.pdbx_description
1 polymer ?
#
loop_
_entity_poly.entity_id
_entity_poly.type
_entity_poly.pdbx_seq_one_letter_code
_entity_poly.pdbx_strand_id
1 'polypeptide(L)'
;AAEALTRISRPWLVTSCEWDEKLIRRAIVWLCKVTGKPILKLTDKDYNDNGLSELVALFGSAYNVNIRIFNSLQHTITGWPGGKPNADDTFRPERAKPYPKRVIVFSPHPDDDVISMGGTLKRLADQKHDVHVAYETSGNIAVGDEDMMRYIMLIDNIAKKFKFDTPELLKKSNEIHKFIGKKKDGESDTPDIRFIKTMIRQGEARTACNYIGIKPQNVHFLNLPFYETGTIKKGDLSEADIQIVKDLIESVKPHQIFVAGDLADPHGTHKVCLDAVLAAIDEIKDEDWMKDCRIWMYRGAWAEWEIDHIEMAVPLSPEELRQKRNSILKHQSQMESAPFLGDDERLFWQRAEDRKSTRLNSSHHRIGVGGVGV
;
A
#
# COMPACT_ATOMS: atom_id res chain seq x y z
N ALA A 1 -31.51 -7.83 13.63
CA ALA A 1 -30.73 -7.38 12.46
C ALA A 1 -30.48 -5.86 12.49
N ALA A 2 -31.51 -5.03 12.66
CA ALA A 2 -31.37 -3.58 12.77
C ALA A 2 -30.49 -3.15 13.95
N GLU A 3 -30.61 -3.81 15.09
CA GLU A 3 -29.82 -3.56 16.29
C GLU A 3 -28.34 -3.96 16.12
N ALA A 4 -28.06 -5.05 15.37
CA ALA A 4 -26.69 -5.44 15.03
C ALA A 4 -26.02 -4.46 14.06
N LEU A 5 -26.77 -3.94 13.08
CA LEU A 5 -26.27 -2.90 12.15
C LEU A 5 -26.02 -1.57 12.88
N THR A 6 -26.85 -1.22 13.87
CA THR A 6 -26.65 -0.04 14.71
C THR A 6 -25.40 -0.18 15.57
N ARG A 7 -25.08 -1.38 16.07
CA ARG A 7 -23.86 -1.68 16.83
C ARG A 7 -22.59 -1.50 15.98
N ILE A 8 -22.64 -1.90 14.70
CA ILE A 8 -21.50 -1.75 13.78
C ILE A 8 -21.29 -0.29 13.39
N SER A 9 -22.37 0.47 13.17
CA SER A 9 -22.31 1.87 12.72
C SER A 9 -22.15 2.90 13.84
N ARG A 10 -22.48 2.54 15.10
CA ARG A 10 -22.45 3.43 16.26
C ARG A 10 -21.93 2.70 17.50
N PRO A 11 -20.64 2.32 17.54
CA PRO A 11 -20.09 1.53 18.65
C PRO A 11 -20.24 2.22 20.02
N TRP A 12 -20.35 3.57 20.07
CA TRP A 12 -20.55 4.36 21.29
C TRP A 12 -21.95 4.27 21.89
N LEU A 13 -22.95 3.72 21.17
CA LEU A 13 -24.31 3.55 21.73
C LEU A 13 -24.48 2.29 22.57
N VAL A 14 -23.48 1.45 22.69
CA VAL A 14 -23.62 0.09 23.22
C VAL A 14 -22.93 -0.14 24.57
N THR A 15 -22.02 0.74 24.98
CA THR A 15 -21.26 0.58 26.22
C THR A 15 -21.04 1.92 26.91
N SER A 16 -20.92 1.92 28.23
CA SER A 16 -20.31 2.99 29.01
C SER A 16 -18.83 3.08 28.63
N CYS A 17 -18.52 3.61 27.45
CA CYS A 17 -17.17 3.79 26.98
C CYS A 17 -16.59 5.08 27.56
N GLU A 18 -15.37 5.00 28.06
CA GLU A 18 -14.58 6.22 28.23
C GLU A 18 -14.30 6.81 26.84
N TRP A 19 -14.60 8.10 26.69
CA TRP A 19 -14.37 8.83 25.46
C TRP A 19 -12.87 9.10 25.26
N ASP A 20 -12.18 8.23 24.51
CA ASP A 20 -10.83 8.51 24.05
C ASP A 20 -10.83 9.36 22.77
N GLU A 21 -9.68 9.90 22.44
CA GLU A 21 -9.50 10.78 21.28
C GLU A 21 -9.90 10.11 19.95
N LYS A 22 -9.64 8.81 19.81
CA LYS A 22 -9.97 8.04 18.60
C LYS A 22 -11.46 7.88 18.44
N LEU A 23 -12.14 7.51 19.52
CA LEU A 23 -13.59 7.35 19.52
C LEU A 23 -14.31 8.68 19.27
N ILE A 24 -13.85 9.77 19.89
CA ILE A 24 -14.38 11.12 19.63
C ILE A 24 -14.22 11.47 18.15
N ARG A 25 -13.02 11.32 17.57
CA ARG A 25 -12.77 11.58 16.15
C ARG A 25 -13.72 10.79 15.25
N ARG A 26 -13.88 9.50 15.52
CA ARG A 26 -14.78 8.61 14.79
C ARG A 26 -16.24 9.08 14.86
N ALA A 27 -16.71 9.41 16.05
CA ALA A 27 -18.06 9.89 16.27
C ALA A 27 -18.35 11.20 15.52
N ILE A 28 -17.42 12.16 15.57
CA ILE A 28 -17.59 13.47 14.90
C ILE A 28 -17.56 13.33 13.38
N VAL A 29 -16.66 12.52 12.81
CA VAL A 29 -16.64 12.29 11.37
C VAL A 29 -17.93 11.58 10.90
N TRP A 30 -18.43 10.63 11.70
CA TRP A 30 -19.74 10.03 11.44
C TRP A 30 -20.87 11.07 11.51
N LEU A 31 -20.87 11.94 12.50
CA LEU A 31 -21.87 13.00 12.65
C LEU A 31 -21.88 13.96 11.43
N CYS A 32 -20.69 14.32 10.94
CA CYS A 32 -20.57 15.10 9.70
C CYS A 32 -21.22 14.41 8.51
N LYS A 33 -21.01 13.09 8.38
CA LYS A 33 -21.59 12.29 7.30
C LYS A 33 -23.11 12.23 7.38
N VAL A 34 -23.65 11.99 8.57
CA VAL A 34 -25.10 11.87 8.79
C VAL A 34 -25.82 13.21 8.61
N THR A 35 -25.24 14.30 9.11
CA THR A 35 -25.85 15.64 9.04
C THR A 35 -25.56 16.37 7.71
N GLY A 36 -24.59 15.88 6.92
CA GLY A 36 -24.12 16.57 5.72
C GLY A 36 -23.38 17.89 6.01
N LYS A 37 -22.96 18.12 7.26
CA LYS A 37 -22.32 19.37 7.70
C LYS A 37 -20.82 19.20 7.90
N PRO A 38 -19.98 20.21 7.56
CA PRO A 38 -18.59 20.20 7.94
C PRO A 38 -18.43 20.38 9.46
N ILE A 39 -17.32 19.89 10.03
CA ILE A 39 -17.06 19.84 11.48
C ILE A 39 -17.38 21.16 12.16
N LEU A 40 -16.84 22.29 11.65
CA LEU A 40 -17.00 23.60 12.27
C LEU A 40 -18.43 24.18 12.19
N LYS A 41 -19.36 23.49 11.51
CA LYS A 41 -20.78 23.87 11.38
C LYS A 41 -21.72 22.98 12.18
N LEU A 42 -21.18 21.98 12.90
CA LEU A 42 -21.96 21.15 13.81
C LEU A 42 -22.36 21.98 15.04
N THR A 43 -23.60 21.85 15.47
CA THR A 43 -24.20 22.55 16.61
C THR A 43 -24.53 21.60 17.74
N ASP A 44 -24.75 22.10 18.95
CA ASP A 44 -25.19 21.31 20.11
C ASP A 44 -26.44 20.48 19.76
N LYS A 45 -27.35 21.06 18.96
CA LYS A 45 -28.55 20.35 18.49
C LYS A 45 -28.17 19.11 17.63
N ASP A 46 -27.18 19.24 16.75
CA ASP A 46 -26.76 18.09 15.91
C ASP A 46 -26.22 16.94 16.76
N TYR A 47 -25.47 17.27 17.82
CA TYR A 47 -24.96 16.28 18.76
C TYR A 47 -26.12 15.62 19.53
N ASN A 48 -27.03 16.44 20.08
CA ASN A 48 -28.14 15.94 20.91
C ASN A 48 -29.09 15.04 20.08
N ASP A 49 -29.47 15.48 18.89
CA ASP A 49 -30.35 14.71 18.00
C ASP A 49 -29.74 13.37 17.53
N ASN A 50 -28.42 13.22 17.63
CA ASN A 50 -27.70 12.04 17.17
C ASN A 50 -27.07 11.22 18.31
N GLY A 51 -27.47 11.45 19.56
CA GLY A 51 -27.05 10.63 20.70
C GLY A 51 -25.60 10.90 21.17
N LEU A 52 -25.06 12.10 20.90
CA LEU A 52 -23.73 12.54 21.31
C LEU A 52 -23.76 13.67 22.33
N SER A 53 -24.89 13.86 23.05
CA SER A 53 -25.05 14.89 24.06
C SER A 53 -24.01 14.83 25.19
N GLU A 54 -23.51 13.63 25.48
CA GLU A 54 -22.45 13.42 26.48
C GLU A 54 -21.15 14.15 26.09
N LEU A 55 -20.78 14.19 24.81
CA LEU A 55 -19.63 14.97 24.35
C LEU A 55 -19.82 16.48 24.57
N VAL A 56 -21.04 16.99 24.33
CA VAL A 56 -21.35 18.37 24.60
C VAL A 56 -21.23 18.67 26.09
N ALA A 57 -21.74 17.78 26.93
CA ALA A 57 -21.63 17.92 28.39
C ALA A 57 -20.17 17.87 28.87
N LEU A 58 -19.35 16.96 28.32
CA LEU A 58 -17.95 16.77 28.69
C LEU A 58 -17.08 17.96 28.30
N PHE A 59 -17.30 18.53 27.12
CA PHE A 59 -16.49 19.63 26.56
C PHE A 59 -17.14 21.02 26.71
N GLY A 60 -18.35 21.08 27.25
CA GLY A 60 -19.09 22.32 27.48
C GLY A 60 -19.87 22.86 26.27
N SER A 61 -19.50 22.50 25.06
CA SER A 61 -20.23 22.86 23.82
C SER A 61 -19.77 22.05 22.62
N ALA A 62 -20.61 21.93 21.60
CA ALA A 62 -20.25 21.39 20.28
C ALA A 62 -19.06 22.15 19.66
N TYR A 63 -19.02 23.47 19.86
CA TYR A 63 -17.92 24.30 19.34
C TYR A 63 -16.56 23.84 19.85
N ASN A 64 -16.44 23.57 21.15
CA ASN A 64 -15.18 23.09 21.75
C ASN A 64 -14.74 21.74 21.19
N VAL A 65 -15.69 20.81 21.04
CA VAL A 65 -15.41 19.50 20.42
C VAL A 65 -14.99 19.69 18.97
N ASN A 66 -15.72 20.49 18.23
CA ASN A 66 -15.47 20.77 16.81
C ASN A 66 -14.05 21.34 16.60
N ILE A 67 -13.66 22.34 17.36
CA ILE A 67 -12.32 22.98 17.26
C ILE A 67 -11.23 21.97 17.59
N ARG A 68 -11.40 21.19 18.67
CA ARG A 68 -10.42 20.17 19.05
C ARG A 68 -10.20 19.16 17.93
N ILE A 69 -11.26 18.59 17.40
CA ILE A 69 -11.17 17.58 16.33
C ILE A 69 -10.70 18.19 15.01
N PHE A 70 -11.15 19.38 14.68
CA PHE A 70 -10.68 20.11 13.48
C PHE A 70 -9.16 20.32 13.52
N ASN A 71 -8.63 20.81 14.64
CA ASN A 71 -7.20 21.02 14.81
C ASN A 71 -6.42 19.69 14.71
N SER A 72 -6.89 18.63 15.39
CA SER A 72 -6.29 17.31 15.30
C SER A 72 -6.23 16.81 13.85
N LEU A 73 -7.31 16.96 13.07
CA LEU A 73 -7.35 16.56 11.67
C LEU A 73 -6.48 17.43 10.77
N GLN A 74 -6.34 18.73 11.04
CA GLN A 74 -5.43 19.60 10.28
C GLN A 74 -3.97 19.13 10.40
N HIS A 75 -3.56 18.67 11.57
CA HIS A 75 -2.21 18.11 11.77
C HIS A 75 -2.03 16.73 11.12
N THR A 76 -3.13 16.03 10.84
CA THR A 76 -3.12 14.77 10.10
C THR A 76 -2.92 14.96 8.60
N ILE A 77 -3.43 16.07 8.03
CA ILE A 77 -3.36 16.34 6.58
C ILE A 77 -2.00 16.92 6.22
N THR A 78 -1.33 16.37 5.22
CA THR A 78 -0.06 16.87 4.70
C THR A 78 0.01 16.85 3.18
N GLY A 79 0.55 17.90 2.58
CA GLY A 79 0.92 17.97 1.17
C GLY A 79 2.37 17.59 0.88
N TRP A 80 3.18 17.36 1.93
CA TRP A 80 4.60 17.04 1.85
C TRP A 80 4.90 15.74 2.61
N PRO A 81 4.61 14.57 2.02
CA PRO A 81 4.78 13.28 2.70
C PRO A 81 6.25 12.99 3.07
N GLY A 82 7.20 13.53 2.31
CA GLY A 82 8.63 13.47 2.63
C GLY A 82 9.15 14.64 3.46
N GLY A 83 8.27 15.59 3.82
CA GLY A 83 8.66 16.82 4.46
C GLY A 83 9.20 17.88 3.51
N LYS A 84 9.48 19.07 4.04
CA LYS A 84 10.10 20.19 3.32
C LYS A 84 11.00 21.00 4.24
N PRO A 85 11.97 21.79 3.70
CA PRO A 85 12.81 22.66 4.50
C PRO A 85 11.97 23.69 5.29
N ASN A 86 12.38 23.97 6.53
CA ASN A 86 11.76 24.98 7.39
C ASN A 86 10.25 24.80 7.66
N ALA A 87 9.75 23.56 7.55
CA ALA A 87 8.39 23.25 7.96
C ALA A 87 8.28 23.23 9.49
N ASP A 88 7.10 23.57 9.99
CA ASP A 88 6.75 23.30 11.39
C ASP A 88 6.74 21.79 11.62
N ASP A 89 7.57 21.31 12.52
CA ASP A 89 7.76 19.89 12.86
C ASP A 89 7.15 19.48 14.20
N THR A 90 6.45 20.39 14.88
CA THR A 90 5.87 20.16 16.22
C THR A 90 4.99 18.89 16.24
N PHE A 91 4.16 18.70 15.22
CA PHE A 91 3.26 17.56 15.10
C PHE A 91 3.72 16.52 14.06
N ARG A 92 4.71 16.87 13.25
CA ARG A 92 5.24 16.08 12.16
C ARG A 92 6.75 16.30 12.03
N PRO A 93 7.54 15.74 12.93
CA PRO A 93 8.99 15.96 12.96
C PRO A 93 9.68 15.56 11.65
N GLU A 94 9.09 14.65 10.88
CA GLU A 94 9.58 14.25 9.57
C GLU A 94 9.46 15.36 8.50
N ARG A 95 8.74 16.45 8.74
CA ARG A 95 8.55 17.54 7.76
C ARG A 95 9.73 18.50 7.66
N ALA A 96 10.58 18.57 8.69
CA ALA A 96 11.68 19.55 8.73
C ALA A 96 12.92 19.02 7.99
N LYS A 97 13.67 18.15 8.60
CA LYS A 97 14.98 17.70 8.12
C LYS A 97 15.10 16.17 8.26
N PRO A 98 15.95 15.53 7.45
CA PRO A 98 16.66 16.08 6.29
C PRO A 98 15.75 16.32 5.09
N TYR A 99 16.19 17.20 4.16
CA TYR A 99 15.52 17.43 2.90
C TYR A 99 16.58 17.62 1.78
N PRO A 100 16.50 16.92 0.62
CA PRO A 100 15.54 15.88 0.31
C PRO A 100 15.74 14.62 1.15
N LYS A 101 14.70 13.79 1.26
CA LYS A 101 14.76 12.52 1.98
C LYS A 101 15.09 11.35 1.05
N ARG A 102 15.72 10.32 1.59
CA ARG A 102 15.75 8.98 1.01
C ARG A 102 14.53 8.21 1.51
N VAL A 103 13.81 7.61 0.59
CA VAL A 103 12.53 6.93 0.87
C VAL A 103 12.56 5.55 0.26
N ILE A 104 12.17 4.52 1.01
CA ILE A 104 11.87 3.19 0.45
C ILE A 104 10.37 2.93 0.57
N VAL A 105 9.78 2.43 -0.50
CA VAL A 105 8.41 1.91 -0.53
C VAL A 105 8.49 0.42 -0.83
N PHE A 106 8.17 -0.40 0.15
CA PHE A 106 8.04 -1.85 -0.02
C PHE A 106 6.67 -2.18 -0.56
N SER A 107 6.62 -2.97 -1.61
CA SER A 107 5.41 -3.42 -2.31
C SER A 107 5.36 -4.94 -2.33
N PRO A 108 4.42 -5.59 -1.63
CA PRO A 108 4.32 -7.05 -1.60
C PRO A 108 4.27 -7.68 -2.99
N HIS A 109 3.44 -7.13 -3.86
CA HIS A 109 3.38 -7.50 -5.28
C HIS A 109 3.69 -6.29 -6.18
N PRO A 110 4.09 -6.53 -7.44
CA PRO A 110 4.28 -5.45 -8.42
C PRO A 110 2.94 -4.83 -8.82
N ASP A 111 2.42 -3.86 -8.05
CA ASP A 111 1.25 -2.99 -8.26
C ASP A 111 0.72 -2.38 -6.96
N ASP A 112 0.92 -3.02 -5.79
CA ASP A 112 0.40 -2.55 -4.50
C ASP A 112 0.85 -1.12 -4.16
N ASP A 113 2.07 -0.76 -4.56
CA ASP A 113 2.65 0.58 -4.41
C ASP A 113 1.81 1.64 -5.15
N VAL A 114 1.50 1.41 -6.42
CA VAL A 114 0.74 2.39 -7.22
C VAL A 114 -0.75 2.37 -6.89
N ILE A 115 -1.32 1.21 -6.56
CA ILE A 115 -2.72 1.09 -6.13
C ILE A 115 -2.96 1.89 -4.85
N SER A 116 -2.05 1.78 -3.89
CA SER A 116 -2.19 2.40 -2.57
C SER A 116 -1.59 3.80 -2.54
N MET A 117 -0.39 3.98 -3.06
CA MET A 117 0.44 5.18 -2.90
C MET A 117 0.76 5.94 -4.19
N GLY A 118 0.26 5.54 -5.37
CA GLY A 118 0.70 6.10 -6.66
C GLY A 118 0.71 7.62 -6.74
N GLY A 119 -0.28 8.30 -6.15
CA GLY A 119 -0.29 9.77 -6.07
C GLY A 119 0.76 10.34 -5.11
N THR A 120 1.01 9.68 -3.99
CA THR A 120 2.04 10.06 -3.02
C THR A 120 3.44 9.80 -3.58
N LEU A 121 3.65 8.67 -4.26
CA LEU A 121 4.90 8.37 -4.98
C LEU A 121 5.22 9.45 -6.00
N LYS A 122 4.22 9.84 -6.81
CA LYS A 122 4.37 10.93 -7.77
C LYS A 122 4.79 12.24 -7.10
N ARG A 123 4.13 12.60 -5.99
CA ARG A 123 4.46 13.81 -5.24
C ARG A 123 5.86 13.76 -4.64
N LEU A 124 6.27 12.64 -4.08
CA LEU A 124 7.63 12.44 -3.57
C LEU A 124 8.68 12.63 -4.68
N ALA A 125 8.44 12.04 -5.86
CA ALA A 125 9.33 12.18 -7.01
C ALA A 125 9.39 13.64 -7.51
N ASP A 126 8.25 14.32 -7.64
CA ASP A 126 8.17 15.72 -8.07
C ASP A 126 8.86 16.67 -7.07
N GLN A 127 8.78 16.37 -5.79
CA GLN A 127 9.46 17.09 -4.71
C GLN A 127 10.95 16.74 -4.59
N LYS A 128 11.49 15.93 -5.52
CA LYS A 128 12.92 15.60 -5.64
C LYS A 128 13.48 14.78 -4.48
N HIS A 129 12.64 14.02 -3.80
CA HIS A 129 13.13 13.01 -2.87
C HIS A 129 13.80 11.86 -3.64
N ASP A 130 14.74 11.19 -2.99
CA ASP A 130 15.38 9.99 -3.53
C ASP A 130 14.49 8.78 -3.16
N VAL A 131 13.63 8.41 -4.10
CA VAL A 131 12.59 7.40 -3.88
C VAL A 131 12.99 6.08 -4.48
N HIS A 132 13.02 5.05 -3.66
CA HIS A 132 13.24 3.65 -4.01
C HIS A 132 11.93 2.89 -3.87
N VAL A 133 11.63 2.01 -4.83
CA VAL A 133 10.51 1.08 -4.77
C VAL A 133 11.06 -0.34 -4.77
N ALA A 134 10.67 -1.15 -3.79
CA ALA A 134 11.14 -2.51 -3.60
C ALA A 134 9.96 -3.49 -3.69
N TYR A 135 9.90 -4.24 -4.77
CA TYR A 135 8.94 -5.29 -4.98
C TYR A 135 9.42 -6.57 -4.29
N GLU A 136 8.69 -7.01 -3.26
CA GLU A 136 9.11 -8.09 -2.37
C GLU A 136 8.95 -9.46 -3.03
N THR A 137 7.89 -9.65 -3.83
CA THR A 137 7.64 -10.89 -4.56
C THR A 137 7.57 -10.65 -6.07
N SER A 138 7.73 -11.71 -6.86
CA SER A 138 7.59 -11.63 -8.31
C SER A 138 6.15 -11.40 -8.78
N GLY A 139 5.16 -11.83 -8.00
CA GLY A 139 3.74 -11.80 -8.39
C GLY A 139 3.41 -12.68 -9.61
N ASN A 140 4.30 -13.59 -9.99
CA ASN A 140 4.18 -14.39 -11.22
C ASN A 140 2.95 -15.31 -11.26
N ILE A 141 2.49 -15.79 -10.09
CA ILE A 141 1.33 -16.67 -9.97
C ILE A 141 0.05 -15.99 -10.49
N ALA A 142 -0.02 -14.65 -10.39
CA ALA A 142 -1.19 -13.86 -10.80
C ALA A 142 -1.22 -13.53 -12.31
N VAL A 143 -0.23 -13.96 -13.09
CA VAL A 143 -0.21 -13.73 -14.55
C VAL A 143 -0.96 -14.87 -15.24
N GLY A 144 -1.99 -14.52 -16.03
CA GLY A 144 -2.74 -15.46 -16.83
C GLY A 144 -1.87 -16.16 -17.89
N ASP A 145 -2.22 -17.41 -18.20
CA ASP A 145 -1.49 -18.17 -19.22
C ASP A 145 -1.68 -17.53 -20.60
N GLU A 146 -2.85 -16.98 -20.89
CA GLU A 146 -3.13 -16.29 -22.15
C GLU A 146 -2.31 -15.00 -22.29
N ASP A 147 -2.15 -14.23 -21.22
CA ASP A 147 -1.29 -13.05 -21.20
C ASP A 147 0.16 -13.43 -21.50
N MET A 148 0.68 -14.42 -20.82
CA MET A 148 2.03 -14.94 -21.06
C MET A 148 2.20 -15.41 -22.50
N MET A 149 1.23 -16.14 -23.05
CA MET A 149 1.27 -16.62 -24.43
C MET A 149 1.30 -15.51 -25.46
N ARG A 150 0.66 -14.36 -25.23
CA ARG A 150 0.79 -13.16 -26.13
C ARG A 150 2.24 -12.72 -26.26
N TYR A 151 3.00 -12.73 -25.17
CA TYR A 151 4.43 -12.38 -25.20
C TYR A 151 5.28 -13.43 -25.90
N ILE A 152 5.00 -14.74 -25.71
CA ILE A 152 5.68 -15.81 -26.44
C ILE A 152 5.46 -15.68 -27.94
N MET A 153 4.22 -15.48 -28.37
CA MET A 153 3.90 -15.27 -29.80
C MET A 153 4.61 -14.03 -30.37
N LEU A 154 4.72 -12.95 -29.58
CA LEU A 154 5.47 -11.75 -29.99
C LEU A 154 6.96 -12.08 -30.18
N ILE A 155 7.58 -12.79 -29.23
CA ILE A 155 8.99 -13.20 -29.29
C ILE A 155 9.23 -14.07 -30.51
N ASP A 156 8.38 -15.07 -30.77
CA ASP A 156 8.50 -15.96 -31.93
C ASP A 156 8.44 -15.18 -33.25
N ASN A 157 7.54 -14.24 -33.36
CA ASN A 157 7.42 -13.41 -34.58
C ASN A 157 8.62 -12.46 -34.77
N ILE A 158 9.12 -11.86 -33.68
CA ILE A 158 10.32 -11.02 -33.68
C ILE A 158 11.54 -11.87 -34.05
N ALA A 159 11.71 -13.04 -33.45
CA ALA A 159 12.81 -13.96 -33.73
C ALA A 159 12.87 -14.31 -35.22
N LYS A 160 11.75 -14.73 -35.79
CA LYS A 160 11.63 -15.00 -37.23
C LYS A 160 11.96 -13.79 -38.08
N LYS A 161 11.40 -12.61 -37.73
CA LYS A 161 11.62 -11.37 -38.49
C LYS A 161 13.08 -10.95 -38.55
N PHE A 162 13.77 -11.04 -37.41
CA PHE A 162 15.16 -10.61 -37.27
C PHE A 162 16.18 -11.74 -37.40
N LYS A 163 15.73 -12.96 -37.71
CA LYS A 163 16.58 -14.13 -38.00
C LYS A 163 17.48 -14.53 -36.82
N PHE A 164 16.94 -14.51 -35.60
CA PHE A 164 17.58 -15.09 -34.42
C PHE A 164 16.77 -16.24 -33.81
N ASP A 165 15.91 -16.86 -34.59
CA ASP A 165 15.13 -18.07 -34.29
C ASP A 165 16.05 -19.30 -34.27
N THR A 166 16.88 -19.39 -33.24
CA THR A 166 17.79 -20.51 -33.03
C THR A 166 17.02 -21.81 -32.72
N PRO A 167 17.61 -23.00 -33.01
CA PRO A 167 16.99 -24.27 -32.65
C PRO A 167 16.60 -24.37 -31.18
N GLU A 168 17.41 -23.78 -30.27
CA GLU A 168 17.16 -23.74 -28.82
C GLU A 168 15.94 -22.91 -28.49
N LEU A 169 15.81 -21.71 -29.07
CA LEU A 169 14.66 -20.83 -28.87
C LEU A 169 13.37 -21.50 -29.36
N LEU A 170 13.40 -22.05 -30.57
CA LEU A 170 12.25 -22.78 -31.15
C LEU A 170 11.85 -23.97 -30.30
N LYS A 171 12.83 -24.74 -29.80
CA LYS A 171 12.57 -25.89 -28.91
C LYS A 171 11.86 -25.40 -27.63
N LYS A 172 12.38 -24.35 -26.97
CA LYS A 172 11.79 -23.80 -25.75
C LYS A 172 10.39 -23.27 -25.97
N SER A 173 10.17 -22.49 -27.04
CA SER A 173 8.84 -22.02 -27.38
C SER A 173 7.85 -23.18 -27.59
N ASN A 174 8.25 -24.21 -28.35
CA ASN A 174 7.41 -25.39 -28.53
C ASN A 174 7.12 -26.16 -27.23
N GLU A 175 8.09 -26.26 -26.32
CA GLU A 175 7.88 -26.87 -24.98
C GLU A 175 6.82 -26.10 -24.18
N ILE A 176 6.89 -24.78 -24.19
CA ILE A 176 5.93 -23.91 -23.50
C ILE A 176 4.52 -24.07 -24.11
N HIS A 177 4.40 -23.94 -25.44
CA HIS A 177 3.13 -24.16 -26.14
C HIS A 177 2.49 -25.49 -25.80
N LYS A 178 3.31 -26.58 -25.83
CA LYS A 178 2.86 -27.93 -25.53
C LYS A 178 2.43 -28.09 -24.06
N PHE A 179 3.16 -27.49 -23.13
CA PHE A 179 2.82 -27.53 -21.72
C PHE A 179 1.50 -26.81 -21.46
N ILE A 180 1.36 -25.55 -21.90
CA ILE A 180 0.13 -24.75 -21.72
C ILE A 180 -1.09 -25.43 -22.35
N GLY A 181 -0.94 -26.01 -23.55
CA GLY A 181 -2.04 -26.72 -24.22
C GLY A 181 -2.50 -28.00 -23.51
N LYS A 182 -1.78 -28.48 -22.49
CA LYS A 182 -2.11 -29.65 -21.69
C LYS A 182 -2.26 -29.39 -20.20
N LYS A 183 -1.94 -28.18 -19.77
CA LYS A 183 -1.96 -27.77 -18.37
C LYS A 183 -3.35 -27.96 -17.79
N LYS A 184 -3.40 -28.52 -16.59
CA LYS A 184 -4.63 -28.71 -15.83
C LYS A 184 -4.82 -27.57 -14.84
N ASP A 185 -6.07 -27.36 -14.43
CA ASP A 185 -6.38 -26.39 -13.38
C ASP A 185 -5.59 -26.72 -12.10
N GLY A 186 -4.93 -25.70 -11.55
CA GLY A 186 -4.10 -25.83 -10.35
C GLY A 186 -2.72 -26.49 -10.58
N GLU A 187 -2.35 -26.83 -11.80
CA GLU A 187 -1.01 -27.32 -12.12
C GLU A 187 0.02 -26.19 -12.05
N SER A 188 1.14 -26.47 -11.35
CA SER A 188 2.23 -25.50 -11.18
C SER A 188 2.96 -25.25 -12.50
N ASP A 189 3.31 -23.98 -12.73
CA ASP A 189 4.09 -23.57 -13.88
C ASP A 189 5.51 -24.14 -13.88
N THR A 190 6.05 -24.41 -15.06
CA THR A 190 7.46 -24.78 -15.22
C THR A 190 8.38 -23.58 -14.84
N PRO A 191 9.67 -23.81 -14.52
CA PRO A 191 10.61 -22.73 -14.26
C PRO A 191 10.68 -21.67 -15.37
N ASP A 192 10.65 -22.11 -16.65
CA ASP A 192 10.68 -21.20 -17.79
C ASP A 192 9.42 -20.31 -17.84
N ILE A 193 8.25 -20.88 -17.59
CA ILE A 193 6.97 -20.16 -17.56
C ILE A 193 6.95 -19.16 -16.40
N ARG A 194 7.36 -19.56 -15.20
CA ARG A 194 7.49 -18.65 -14.06
C ARG A 194 8.43 -17.50 -14.35
N PHE A 195 9.59 -17.78 -14.96
CA PHE A 195 10.52 -16.73 -15.37
C PHE A 195 9.87 -15.72 -16.31
N ILE A 196 9.14 -16.15 -17.32
CA ILE A 196 8.48 -15.26 -18.27
C ILE A 196 7.40 -14.43 -17.59
N LYS A 197 6.56 -15.05 -16.75
CA LYS A 197 5.54 -14.35 -15.96
C LYS A 197 6.16 -13.34 -15.02
N THR A 198 7.29 -13.66 -14.39
CA THR A 198 8.08 -12.72 -13.58
C THR A 198 8.55 -11.53 -14.41
N MET A 199 9.08 -11.77 -15.61
CA MET A 199 9.55 -10.69 -16.50
C MET A 199 8.42 -9.78 -16.95
N ILE A 200 7.22 -10.31 -17.18
CA ILE A 200 6.02 -9.52 -17.49
C ILE A 200 5.74 -8.56 -16.32
N ARG A 201 5.60 -9.08 -15.11
CA ARG A 201 5.31 -8.28 -13.91
C ARG A 201 6.38 -7.22 -13.65
N GLN A 202 7.66 -7.58 -13.77
CA GLN A 202 8.77 -6.65 -13.61
C GLN A 202 8.78 -5.56 -14.70
N GLY A 203 8.45 -5.91 -15.95
CA GLY A 203 8.32 -4.94 -17.04
C GLY A 203 7.21 -3.93 -16.79
N GLU A 204 6.07 -4.39 -16.32
CA GLU A 204 4.92 -3.55 -15.94
C GLU A 204 5.29 -2.61 -14.78
N ALA A 205 5.91 -3.13 -13.74
CA ALA A 205 6.35 -2.38 -12.57
C ALA A 205 7.39 -1.29 -12.94
N ARG A 206 8.39 -1.63 -13.75
CA ARG A 206 9.35 -0.64 -14.27
C ARG A 206 8.66 0.46 -15.08
N THR A 207 7.67 0.07 -15.89
CA THR A 207 6.90 1.03 -16.71
C THR A 207 6.07 1.97 -15.82
N ALA A 208 5.45 1.45 -14.77
CA ALA A 208 4.70 2.24 -13.80
C ALA A 208 5.61 3.20 -13.03
N CYS A 209 6.74 2.72 -12.51
CA CYS A 209 7.75 3.53 -11.82
C CYS A 209 8.29 4.65 -12.72
N ASN A 210 8.65 4.32 -13.96
CA ASN A 210 9.14 5.31 -14.92
C ASN A 210 8.08 6.38 -15.21
N TYR A 211 6.81 5.98 -15.35
CA TYR A 211 5.71 6.91 -15.59
C TYR A 211 5.52 7.90 -14.43
N ILE A 212 5.73 7.45 -13.19
CA ILE A 212 5.68 8.28 -11.98
C ILE A 212 6.89 9.21 -11.89
N GLY A 213 8.04 8.82 -12.46
CA GLY A 213 9.30 9.56 -12.40
C GLY A 213 10.31 8.97 -11.40
N ILE A 214 10.14 7.72 -11.01
CA ILE A 214 11.13 6.97 -10.21
C ILE A 214 12.30 6.57 -11.13
N LYS A 215 13.53 6.78 -10.66
CA LYS A 215 14.74 6.46 -11.42
C LYS A 215 14.87 4.94 -11.62
N PRO A 216 15.28 4.45 -12.80
CA PRO A 216 15.40 3.00 -13.06
C PRO A 216 16.27 2.25 -12.05
N GLN A 217 17.37 2.85 -11.57
CA GLN A 217 18.28 2.25 -10.58
C GLN A 217 17.67 2.16 -9.17
N ASN A 218 16.57 2.85 -8.92
CA ASN A 218 15.87 2.84 -7.63
C ASN A 218 14.67 1.87 -7.63
N VAL A 219 14.55 1.03 -8.66
CA VAL A 219 13.50 0.01 -8.77
C VAL A 219 14.14 -1.35 -8.46
N HIS A 220 13.76 -1.95 -7.32
CA HIS A 220 14.35 -3.17 -6.80
C HIS A 220 13.35 -4.32 -6.89
N PHE A 221 13.83 -5.50 -7.26
CA PHE A 221 13.05 -6.74 -7.28
C PHE A 221 13.73 -7.75 -6.35
N LEU A 222 13.16 -7.95 -5.17
CA LEU A 222 13.77 -8.75 -4.11
C LEU A 222 13.58 -10.24 -4.36
N ASN A 223 12.44 -10.63 -4.97
CA ASN A 223 12.08 -12.03 -5.24
C ASN A 223 12.30 -12.91 -4.00
N LEU A 224 11.67 -12.54 -2.88
CA LEU A 224 11.87 -13.19 -1.59
C LEU A 224 11.61 -14.70 -1.68
N PRO A 225 12.53 -15.53 -1.16
CA PRO A 225 12.49 -16.98 -1.24
C PRO A 225 11.20 -17.63 -0.77
N PHE A 226 10.55 -17.09 0.26
CA PHE A 226 9.28 -17.63 0.77
C PHE A 226 8.19 -17.69 -0.30
N TYR A 227 8.22 -16.79 -1.27
CA TYR A 227 7.26 -16.74 -2.36
C TYR A 227 7.70 -17.59 -3.56
N GLU A 228 8.99 -17.66 -3.83
CA GLU A 228 9.58 -18.28 -5.02
C GLU A 228 9.72 -19.80 -4.91
N THR A 229 8.81 -20.48 -4.21
CA THR A 229 8.84 -21.94 -3.96
C THR A 229 8.66 -22.77 -5.23
N GLY A 230 8.22 -22.17 -6.31
CA GLY A 230 7.89 -22.87 -7.55
C GLY A 230 6.52 -23.55 -7.55
N THR A 231 5.75 -23.41 -6.48
CA THR A 231 4.40 -23.94 -6.34
C THR A 231 3.43 -22.81 -5.94
N ILE A 232 2.13 -23.08 -5.97
CA ILE A 232 1.12 -22.16 -5.46
C ILE A 232 1.25 -21.97 -3.95
N LYS A 233 1.72 -23.03 -3.25
CA LYS A 233 1.95 -22.96 -1.80
C LYS A 233 3.24 -22.20 -1.51
N LYS A 234 3.13 -21.13 -0.75
CA LYS A 234 4.25 -20.31 -0.28
C LYS A 234 4.96 -21.00 0.89
N GLY A 235 6.22 -20.64 1.08
CA GLY A 235 7.01 -21.05 2.25
C GLY A 235 6.74 -20.17 3.47
N ASP A 236 7.35 -20.53 4.58
CA ASP A 236 7.40 -19.68 5.76
C ASP A 236 8.51 -18.64 5.61
N LEU A 237 8.41 -17.53 6.35
CA LEU A 237 9.44 -16.51 6.42
C LEU A 237 10.76 -17.13 6.92
N SER A 238 11.87 -16.82 6.25
CA SER A 238 13.20 -17.32 6.57
C SER A 238 14.21 -16.20 6.78
N GLU A 239 15.34 -16.52 7.41
CA GLU A 239 16.48 -15.61 7.57
C GLU A 239 16.99 -15.05 6.22
N ALA A 240 16.89 -15.85 5.15
CA ALA A 240 17.29 -15.39 3.82
C ALA A 240 16.39 -14.26 3.30
N ASP A 241 15.10 -14.33 3.57
CA ASP A 241 14.15 -13.27 3.22
C ASP A 241 14.47 -11.97 4.00
N ILE A 242 14.69 -12.11 5.30
CA ILE A 242 15.00 -10.99 6.20
C ILE A 242 16.32 -10.33 5.77
N GLN A 243 17.35 -11.11 5.46
CA GLN A 243 18.64 -10.60 5.06
C GLN A 243 18.58 -9.80 3.75
N ILE A 244 17.81 -10.26 2.75
CA ILE A 244 17.61 -9.52 1.48
C ILE A 244 16.99 -8.14 1.74
N VAL A 245 15.97 -8.08 2.58
CA VAL A 245 15.31 -6.83 2.96
C VAL A 245 16.27 -5.91 3.73
N LYS A 246 16.99 -6.46 4.68
CA LYS A 246 17.98 -5.74 5.50
C LYS A 246 19.07 -5.13 4.63
N ASP A 247 19.66 -5.89 3.72
CA ASP A 247 20.72 -5.43 2.81
C ASP A 247 20.25 -4.21 2.01
N LEU A 248 19.02 -4.21 1.52
CA LEU A 248 18.46 -3.05 0.82
C LEU A 248 18.32 -1.85 1.76
N ILE A 249 17.75 -2.03 2.95
CA ILE A 249 17.56 -0.94 3.92
C ILE A 249 18.91 -0.34 4.31
N GLU A 250 19.92 -1.15 4.60
CA GLU A 250 21.27 -0.70 4.93
C GLU A 250 21.97 0.02 3.77
N SER A 251 21.73 -0.44 2.53
CA SER A 251 22.31 0.19 1.33
C SER A 251 21.77 1.60 1.07
N VAL A 252 20.48 1.82 1.34
CA VAL A 252 19.80 3.11 1.11
C VAL A 252 19.89 4.03 2.32
N LYS A 253 19.86 3.48 3.54
CA LYS A 253 19.75 4.21 4.81
C LYS A 253 18.62 5.24 4.76
N PRO A 254 17.35 4.79 4.63
CA PRO A 254 16.22 5.67 4.38
C PRO A 254 15.89 6.53 5.58
N HIS A 255 15.31 7.70 5.32
CA HIS A 255 14.70 8.55 6.34
C HIS A 255 13.22 8.21 6.54
N GLN A 256 12.61 7.57 5.53
CA GLN A 256 11.24 7.06 5.59
C GLN A 256 11.13 5.71 4.89
N ILE A 257 10.43 4.81 5.53
CA ILE A 257 10.06 3.50 4.98
C ILE A 257 8.53 3.44 4.93
N PHE A 258 7.99 3.08 3.77
CA PHE A 258 6.57 2.81 3.59
C PHE A 258 6.37 1.33 3.34
N VAL A 259 5.48 0.70 4.11
CA VAL A 259 5.18 -0.74 4.03
C VAL A 259 3.69 -0.99 3.87
N ALA A 260 3.31 -2.11 3.27
CA ALA A 260 1.92 -2.50 3.18
C ALA A 260 1.40 -2.97 4.54
N GLY A 261 0.49 -2.20 5.14
CA GLY A 261 -0.27 -2.58 6.34
C GLY A 261 -1.63 -3.20 6.01
N ASP A 262 -1.84 -3.59 4.76
CA ASP A 262 -3.09 -4.18 4.26
C ASP A 262 -3.06 -5.70 4.44
N LEU A 263 -3.42 -6.15 5.64
CA LEU A 263 -3.41 -7.56 6.03
C LEU A 263 -4.71 -8.30 5.67
N ALA A 264 -5.62 -7.65 4.94
CA ALA A 264 -6.84 -8.26 4.44
C ALA A 264 -6.62 -9.05 3.13
N ASP A 265 -5.38 -9.16 2.67
CA ASP A 265 -4.98 -10.00 1.55
C ASP A 265 -5.36 -11.46 1.84
N PRO A 266 -6.24 -12.08 1.02
CA PRO A 266 -6.71 -13.44 1.25
C PRO A 266 -5.61 -14.49 1.10
N HIS A 267 -4.50 -14.14 0.49
CA HIS A 267 -3.36 -15.04 0.24
C HIS A 267 -2.29 -15.00 1.31
N GLY A 268 -2.39 -14.06 2.28
CA GLY A 268 -1.46 -13.90 3.38
C GLY A 268 -0.07 -13.39 3.00
N THR A 269 0.17 -13.03 1.73
CA THR A 269 1.47 -12.55 1.25
C THR A 269 1.85 -11.24 1.90
N HIS A 270 0.91 -10.30 2.02
CA HIS A 270 1.15 -8.98 2.61
C HIS A 270 1.64 -9.09 4.06
N LYS A 271 1.09 -10.06 4.81
CA LYS A 271 1.53 -10.28 6.19
C LYS A 271 2.98 -10.75 6.26
N VAL A 272 3.36 -11.75 5.45
CA VAL A 272 4.74 -12.29 5.45
C VAL A 272 5.73 -11.21 4.99
N CYS A 273 5.38 -10.42 3.97
CA CYS A 273 6.19 -9.29 3.51
C CYS A 273 6.38 -8.24 4.61
N LEU A 274 5.31 -7.85 5.30
CA LEU A 274 5.40 -6.93 6.43
C LEU A 274 6.27 -7.49 7.56
N ASP A 275 6.09 -8.77 7.91
CA ASP A 275 6.88 -9.43 8.94
C ASP A 275 8.38 -9.45 8.57
N ALA A 276 8.73 -9.68 7.29
CA ALA A 276 10.11 -9.62 6.80
C ALA A 276 10.73 -8.22 7.01
N VAL A 277 10.00 -7.17 6.63
CA VAL A 277 10.49 -5.79 6.79
C VAL A 277 10.63 -5.42 8.26
N LEU A 278 9.66 -5.78 9.11
CA LEU A 278 9.72 -5.49 10.54
C LEU A 278 10.85 -6.25 11.24
N ALA A 279 11.08 -7.53 10.88
CA ALA A 279 12.19 -8.30 11.40
C ALA A 279 13.55 -7.71 10.98
N ALA A 280 13.72 -7.32 9.72
CA ALA A 280 14.92 -6.64 9.25
C ALA A 280 15.17 -5.32 9.99
N ILE A 281 14.12 -4.53 10.22
CA ILE A 281 14.22 -3.28 10.99
C ILE A 281 14.61 -3.56 12.45
N ASP A 282 14.07 -4.60 13.07
CA ASP A 282 14.39 -4.95 14.46
C ASP A 282 15.86 -5.28 14.66
N GLU A 283 16.51 -5.89 13.66
CA GLU A 283 17.94 -6.18 13.69
C GLU A 283 18.84 -4.95 13.57
N ILE A 284 18.38 -3.87 12.92
CA ILE A 284 19.18 -2.66 12.67
C ILE A 284 18.67 -1.42 13.44
N LYS A 285 17.71 -1.59 14.33
CA LYS A 285 17.05 -0.48 15.05
C LYS A 285 18.00 0.37 15.89
N ASP A 286 19.08 -0.21 16.38
CA ASP A 286 20.06 0.46 17.24
C ASP A 286 21.10 1.26 16.45
N GLU A 287 21.11 1.15 15.12
CA GLU A 287 21.97 1.94 14.26
C GLU A 287 21.63 3.43 14.35
N ASP A 288 22.63 4.29 14.45
CA ASP A 288 22.43 5.74 14.66
C ASP A 288 21.52 6.39 13.62
N TRP A 289 21.64 5.99 12.34
CA TRP A 289 20.84 6.53 11.26
C TRP A 289 19.38 6.06 11.28
N MET A 290 19.05 4.93 11.97
CA MET A 290 17.69 4.43 12.13
C MET A 290 16.87 5.24 13.14
N LYS A 291 17.49 5.93 14.09
CA LYS A 291 16.80 6.69 15.14
C LYS A 291 15.85 7.74 14.60
N ASP A 292 16.18 8.32 13.46
CA ASP A 292 15.36 9.34 12.77
C ASP A 292 14.53 8.77 11.62
N CYS A 293 14.60 7.47 11.35
CA CYS A 293 13.82 6.82 10.32
C CYS A 293 12.35 6.71 10.76
N ARG A 294 11.42 7.06 9.86
CA ARG A 294 9.97 6.96 10.10
C ARG A 294 9.39 5.83 9.27
N ILE A 295 8.61 4.98 9.92
CA ILE A 295 7.95 3.85 9.27
C ILE A 295 6.47 4.16 9.17
N TRP A 296 5.94 4.08 7.96
CA TRP A 296 4.56 4.35 7.62
C TRP A 296 3.92 3.12 7.01
N MET A 297 2.77 2.70 7.53
CA MET A 297 1.97 1.66 6.95
C MET A 297 0.91 2.24 6.04
N TYR A 298 0.86 1.80 4.80
CA TYR A 298 -0.19 2.15 3.86
C TYR A 298 -1.21 1.02 3.70
N ARG A 299 -2.43 1.37 3.34
CA ARG A 299 -3.48 0.43 2.90
C ARG A 299 -4.10 0.95 1.62
N GLY A 300 -4.82 0.10 0.90
CA GLY A 300 -5.54 0.56 -0.26
C GLY A 300 -5.77 -0.48 -1.35
N ALA A 301 -5.09 -1.60 -1.36
CA ALA A 301 -5.40 -2.68 -2.28
C ALA A 301 -6.66 -3.43 -1.83
N TRP A 302 -6.66 -3.98 -0.63
CA TRP A 302 -7.75 -4.81 -0.10
C TRP A 302 -8.65 -4.06 0.89
N ALA A 303 -8.07 -3.34 1.82
CA ALA A 303 -8.79 -2.60 2.85
C ALA A 303 -8.30 -1.15 2.99
N GLU A 304 -9.01 -0.34 3.77
CA GLU A 304 -8.61 1.01 4.16
C GLU A 304 -8.42 1.09 5.67
N TRP A 305 -7.64 2.09 6.10
CA TRP A 305 -7.57 2.44 7.50
C TRP A 305 -8.90 2.98 8.00
N GLU A 306 -9.32 2.53 9.16
CA GLU A 306 -10.37 3.22 9.91
C GLU A 306 -9.92 4.66 10.19
N ILE A 307 -10.89 5.57 10.23
CA ILE A 307 -10.61 7.02 10.28
C ILE A 307 -9.83 7.45 11.52
N ASP A 308 -10.05 6.77 12.63
CA ASP A 308 -9.37 6.98 13.90
C ASP A 308 -7.93 6.46 13.91
N HIS A 309 -7.55 5.61 12.95
CA HIS A 309 -6.19 5.10 12.78
C HIS A 309 -5.36 5.89 11.77
N ILE A 310 -5.93 6.89 11.10
CA ILE A 310 -5.19 7.70 10.14
C ILE A 310 -4.36 8.75 10.88
N GLU A 311 -3.04 8.67 10.74
CA GLU A 311 -2.10 9.63 11.32
C GLU A 311 -1.50 10.59 10.27
N MET A 312 -1.45 10.16 9.02
CA MET A 312 -1.08 11.02 7.90
C MET A 312 -2.04 10.78 6.72
N ALA A 313 -2.61 11.86 6.21
CA ALA A 313 -3.41 11.86 4.99
C ALA A 313 -2.75 12.78 3.96
N VAL A 314 -2.38 12.22 2.81
CA VAL A 314 -1.83 12.99 1.69
C VAL A 314 -2.94 13.20 0.66
N PRO A 315 -3.59 14.38 0.63
CA PRO A 315 -4.66 14.66 -0.32
C PRO A 315 -4.10 14.75 -1.74
N LEU A 316 -4.84 14.20 -2.70
CA LEU A 316 -4.45 14.19 -4.10
C LEU A 316 -5.29 15.20 -4.89
N SER A 317 -4.63 15.97 -5.75
CA SER A 317 -5.29 16.78 -6.77
C SER A 317 -5.91 15.89 -7.85
N PRO A 318 -6.87 16.41 -8.65
CA PRO A 318 -7.43 15.65 -9.77
C PRO A 318 -6.36 15.16 -10.75
N GLU A 319 -5.28 15.92 -10.96
CA GLU A 319 -4.18 15.55 -11.83
C GLU A 319 -3.36 14.37 -11.22
N GLU A 320 -3.01 14.44 -9.95
CA GLU A 320 -2.31 13.36 -9.26
C GLU A 320 -3.16 12.09 -9.19
N LEU A 321 -4.48 12.22 -9.04
CA LEU A 321 -5.39 11.09 -9.08
C LEU A 321 -5.42 10.44 -10.48
N ARG A 322 -5.43 11.25 -11.54
CA ARG A 322 -5.32 10.78 -12.93
C ARG A 322 -4.00 10.05 -13.16
N GLN A 323 -2.89 10.59 -12.64
CA GLN A 323 -1.57 9.97 -12.77
C GLN A 323 -1.48 8.66 -11.97
N LYS A 324 -2.05 8.62 -10.77
CA LYS A 324 -2.21 7.38 -10.00
C LYS A 324 -2.94 6.31 -10.81
N ARG A 325 -4.12 6.62 -11.37
CA ARG A 325 -4.87 5.70 -12.23
C ARG A 325 -4.02 5.21 -13.40
N ASN A 326 -3.36 6.13 -14.12
CA ASN A 326 -2.57 5.77 -15.28
C ASN A 326 -1.35 4.90 -14.93
N SER A 327 -0.78 5.03 -13.72
CA SER A 327 0.28 4.14 -13.25
C SER A 327 -0.25 2.74 -12.96
N ILE A 328 -1.42 2.62 -12.36
CA ILE A 328 -2.08 1.32 -12.14
C ILE A 328 -2.35 0.62 -13.48
N LEU A 329 -2.84 1.36 -14.47
CA LEU A 329 -3.10 0.83 -15.81
C LEU A 329 -1.85 0.36 -16.58
N LYS A 330 -0.62 0.54 -16.05
CA LYS A 330 0.59 -0.08 -16.61
C LYS A 330 0.71 -1.56 -16.27
N HIS A 331 0.02 -2.02 -15.24
CA HIS A 331 -0.03 -3.42 -14.84
C HIS A 331 -1.12 -4.17 -15.62
N GLN A 332 -0.89 -4.33 -16.93
CA GLN A 332 -1.87 -4.87 -17.87
C GLN A 332 -2.30 -6.30 -17.55
N SER A 333 -1.37 -7.13 -17.06
CA SER A 333 -1.66 -8.50 -16.66
C SER A 333 -2.60 -8.63 -15.46
N GLN A 334 -2.96 -7.50 -14.82
CA GLN A 334 -3.84 -7.46 -13.63
C GLN A 334 -5.19 -6.77 -13.92
N MET A 335 -5.52 -6.54 -15.20
CA MET A 335 -6.71 -5.77 -15.56
C MET A 335 -7.94 -6.61 -15.89
N GLU A 336 -7.80 -7.93 -16.03
CA GLU A 336 -8.87 -8.78 -16.58
C GLU A 336 -9.86 -9.31 -15.54
N SER A 337 -9.56 -9.25 -14.24
CA SER A 337 -10.45 -9.79 -13.21
C SER A 337 -10.63 -8.84 -12.04
N ALA A 338 -11.84 -8.79 -11.50
CA ALA A 338 -12.11 -8.16 -10.21
C ALA A 338 -11.70 -9.16 -9.10
N PRO A 339 -10.68 -8.85 -8.30
CA PRO A 339 -10.14 -9.81 -7.33
C PRO A 339 -10.92 -9.85 -6.01
N PHE A 340 -12.01 -9.07 -5.90
CA PHE A 340 -12.71 -8.86 -4.64
C PHE A 340 -13.83 -9.87 -4.43
N LEU A 341 -13.95 -10.36 -3.20
CA LEU A 341 -15.03 -11.25 -2.79
C LEU A 341 -16.35 -10.47 -2.68
N GLY A 342 -17.46 -11.09 -3.09
CA GLY A 342 -18.81 -10.52 -3.04
C GLY A 342 -19.22 -9.82 -4.34
N ASP A 343 -20.15 -8.86 -4.23
CA ASP A 343 -20.78 -8.17 -5.37
C ASP A 343 -19.98 -6.99 -5.93
N ASP A 344 -18.71 -6.81 -5.51
CA ASP A 344 -17.87 -5.71 -6.02
C ASP A 344 -17.08 -6.16 -7.25
N GLU A 345 -17.64 -5.91 -8.43
CA GLU A 345 -17.03 -6.24 -9.72
C GLU A 345 -16.00 -5.22 -10.21
N ARG A 346 -15.71 -4.17 -9.40
CA ARG A 346 -14.78 -3.11 -9.79
C ARG A 346 -13.35 -3.63 -9.82
N LEU A 347 -12.60 -3.18 -10.81
CA LEU A 347 -11.14 -3.38 -10.90
C LEU A 347 -10.40 -2.52 -9.86
N PHE A 348 -9.15 -2.87 -9.55
CA PHE A 348 -8.32 -2.12 -8.59
C PHE A 348 -8.25 -0.62 -8.91
N TRP A 349 -8.09 -0.24 -10.19
CA TRP A 349 -8.01 1.16 -10.58
C TRP A 349 -9.32 1.93 -10.34
N GLN A 350 -10.46 1.28 -10.52
CA GLN A 350 -11.77 1.88 -10.28
C GLN A 350 -11.99 2.17 -8.79
N ARG A 351 -11.62 1.22 -7.94
CA ARG A 351 -11.64 1.42 -6.48
C ARG A 351 -10.63 2.48 -6.03
N ALA A 352 -9.46 2.53 -6.67
CA ALA A 352 -8.41 3.50 -6.35
C ALA A 352 -8.78 4.94 -6.73
N GLU A 353 -9.64 5.16 -7.75
CA GLU A 353 -10.14 6.50 -8.12
C GLU A 353 -11.07 7.11 -7.07
N ASP A 354 -11.82 6.30 -6.35
CA ASP A 354 -12.67 6.78 -5.25
C ASP A 354 -11.86 7.34 -4.08
N ARG A 355 -10.57 7.02 -4.02
CA ARG A 355 -9.67 7.38 -2.94
C ARG A 355 -8.87 8.63 -3.30
N LYS A 356 -9.35 9.79 -2.83
CA LYS A 356 -8.76 11.10 -3.10
C LYS A 356 -7.60 11.47 -2.17
N SER A 357 -7.09 10.50 -1.41
CA SER A 357 -5.93 10.68 -0.52
C SER A 357 -5.24 9.35 -0.27
N THR A 358 -3.90 9.38 -0.11
CA THR A 358 -3.18 8.28 0.53
C THR A 358 -3.32 8.44 2.04
N ARG A 359 -3.68 7.35 2.73
CA ARG A 359 -3.88 7.31 4.18
C ARG A 359 -2.84 6.40 4.80
N LEU A 360 -2.15 6.90 5.79
CA LEU A 360 -1.02 6.28 6.43
C LEU A 360 -1.22 6.20 7.93
N ASN A 361 -0.77 5.10 8.51
CA ASN A 361 -0.63 4.93 9.94
C ASN A 361 0.87 4.81 10.26
N SER A 362 1.35 5.48 11.30
CA SER A 362 2.69 5.21 11.79
C SER A 362 2.65 3.92 12.59
N SER A 363 3.60 3.04 12.35
CA SER A 363 3.92 2.03 13.33
C SER A 363 4.58 2.76 14.50
N HIS A 364 3.82 3.23 15.50
CA HIS A 364 4.36 3.67 16.78
C HIS A 364 4.86 2.46 17.59
N HIS A 365 5.58 1.57 16.98
CA HIS A 365 6.56 0.84 17.71
C HIS A 365 7.76 1.79 17.91
N ARG A 366 7.73 2.58 18.99
CA ARG A 366 8.96 2.72 19.75
C ARG A 366 9.50 1.30 19.81
N ILE A 367 10.63 1.08 19.18
CA ILE A 367 11.41 -0.14 19.27
C ILE A 367 11.80 -0.28 20.74
N GLY A 368 10.92 -0.90 21.49
CA GLY A 368 11.00 -1.09 22.94
C GLY A 368 10.01 -2.17 23.30
N VAL A 369 10.52 -3.38 23.35
CA VAL A 369 10.06 -4.57 24.10
C VAL A 369 8.55 -4.57 24.44
N GLY A 370 7.79 -5.40 23.76
CA GLY A 370 6.43 -5.72 24.15
C GLY A 370 5.62 -6.30 23.01
N GLY A 371 5.36 -7.60 23.09
CA GLY A 371 4.76 -8.42 22.06
C GLY A 371 3.53 -7.84 21.36
N VAL A 372 3.46 -8.17 20.09
CA VAL A 372 2.28 -7.98 19.26
C VAL A 372 1.15 -8.83 19.83
N GLY A 373 0.22 -8.18 20.53
CA GLY A 373 -1.11 -8.72 20.78
C GLY A 373 -1.93 -8.54 19.51
N VAL A 374 -2.51 -9.64 19.06
CA VAL A 374 -3.35 -9.83 17.87
C VAL A 374 -4.53 -8.85 17.83
#